data_bb05b99e2a57414a01873fb9b22c2e78
#
_entry.id   bb05b99e2a57414a01873fb9b22c2e78
#
_cell.length_a   1.000
_cell.length_b   1.000
_cell.length_c   1.000
_cell.angle_alpha   90.00
_cell.angle_beta   90.00
_cell.angle_gamma   90.00
#
_symmetry.space_group_name_H-M   'P 1'
#
loop_
_entity.id
_entity.type
_entity.pdbx_description
1 polymer ?
#
loop_
_entity_poly.entity_id
_entity_poly.type
_entity_poly.pdbx_seq_one_letter_code
_entity_poly.pdbx_strand_id
1 'polypeptide(L)'
;LNKGTTKCFPDIIFPKNIYVSNDKSILREADIVFVTTQSFRVQDAVNEVISSNPNVKIILTSKGFANDKGELFSEIISKKYPNLTYGILTGPTFASEVAKNLPSAAIIASDSEIFSKNVSTLFSFSCLRLYPSDDVIGASVSGAIKNIFAIGTGISDGLKLGENAKSAIITRGIAELSQIILKLGGKKETAFGLAGIGDMILTCSSPTSRNMKYGLDLAQNKNNKNIPLVEGLYALKSAKYLSDLYKLDTPIINSIFDYIYNNKSIDKIILNLLNRPIGIEFKN
;
A
#
# COMPACT_ATOMS: atom_id res chain seq x y z
N LEU A 1 0.44 26.21 -11.55
CA LEU A 1 1.82 25.79 -11.25
C LEU A 1 2.81 26.97 -11.07
N ASN A 2 2.40 28.21 -11.34
CA ASN A 2 3.28 29.38 -11.29
C ASN A 2 3.64 29.91 -9.89
N LYS A 3 3.24 29.26 -8.82
CA LYS A 3 3.47 29.75 -7.42
C LYS A 3 4.47 28.93 -6.61
N GLY A 4 5.15 27.93 -7.22
CA GLY A 4 6.08 27.06 -6.50
C GLY A 4 5.44 26.23 -5.37
N THR A 5 4.11 26.01 -5.43
CA THR A 5 3.33 25.23 -4.46
C THR A 5 2.38 24.27 -5.17
N THR A 6 1.77 23.32 -4.44
CA THR A 6 0.71 22.45 -4.97
C THR A 6 -0.65 22.81 -4.36
N LYS A 7 -1.74 22.42 -5.03
CA LYS A 7 -3.09 22.56 -4.47
C LYS A 7 -3.28 21.73 -3.19
N CYS A 8 -2.55 20.59 -3.08
CA CYS A 8 -2.65 19.71 -1.92
C CYS A 8 -1.88 20.26 -0.70
N PHE A 9 -0.83 21.04 -0.95
CA PHE A 9 0.04 21.61 0.08
C PHE A 9 0.33 23.08 -0.26
N PRO A 10 -0.65 23.98 -0.13
CA PRO A 10 -0.50 25.39 -0.54
C PRO A 10 0.53 26.16 0.28
N ASP A 11 0.77 25.72 1.52
CA ASP A 11 1.70 26.36 2.45
C ASP A 11 3.16 25.89 2.28
N ILE A 12 3.40 24.89 1.40
CA ILE A 12 4.73 24.35 1.16
C ILE A 12 5.28 24.89 -0.15
N ILE A 13 6.34 25.68 -0.04
CA ILE A 13 7.04 26.26 -1.19
C ILE A 13 8.10 25.26 -1.66
N PHE A 14 8.11 24.97 -2.96
CA PHE A 14 9.14 24.10 -3.54
C PHE A 14 10.53 24.74 -3.45
N PRO A 15 11.55 23.97 -3.07
CA PRO A 15 12.94 24.38 -3.19
C PRO A 15 13.28 24.80 -4.63
N LYS A 16 14.26 25.70 -4.79
CA LYS A 16 14.66 26.26 -6.10
C LYS A 16 15.17 25.23 -7.11
N ASN A 17 15.63 24.09 -6.63
CA ASN A 17 16.11 22.95 -7.44
C ASN A 17 15.00 22.01 -7.91
N ILE A 18 13.73 22.29 -7.58
CA ILE A 18 12.57 21.55 -8.11
C ILE A 18 12.03 22.29 -9.33
N TYR A 19 12.10 21.65 -10.47
CA TYR A 19 11.52 22.12 -11.73
C TYR A 19 10.21 21.38 -12.01
N VAL A 20 9.13 22.12 -12.22
CA VAL A 20 7.81 21.54 -12.56
C VAL A 20 7.52 21.74 -14.02
N SER A 21 7.31 20.66 -14.75
CA SER A 21 7.06 20.68 -16.19
C SER A 21 5.95 19.70 -16.58
N ASN A 22 5.25 20.04 -17.67
CA ASN A 22 4.38 19.12 -18.41
C ASN A 22 5.10 18.54 -19.64
N ASP A 23 6.32 19.00 -19.91
CA ASP A 23 7.13 18.49 -21.01
C ASP A 23 7.76 17.15 -20.64
N LYS A 24 7.35 16.10 -21.34
CA LYS A 24 7.82 14.75 -21.12
C LYS A 24 9.23 14.50 -21.65
N SER A 25 9.79 15.42 -22.41
CA SER A 25 11.17 15.32 -22.91
C SER A 25 12.19 15.25 -21.77
N ILE A 26 11.86 15.79 -20.59
CA ILE A 26 12.69 15.71 -19.39
C ILE A 26 12.99 14.27 -18.95
N LEU A 27 12.14 13.30 -19.33
CA LEU A 27 12.34 11.88 -19.00
C LEU A 27 13.58 11.31 -19.68
N ARG A 28 14.03 11.91 -20.79
CA ARG A 28 15.20 11.43 -21.55
C ARG A 28 16.51 11.54 -20.78
N GLU A 29 16.60 12.51 -19.88
CA GLU A 29 17.79 12.82 -19.10
C GLU A 29 17.70 12.35 -17.63
N ALA A 30 16.59 11.72 -17.28
CA ALA A 30 16.36 11.27 -15.90
C ALA A 30 17.17 10.00 -15.57
N ASP A 31 17.95 10.02 -14.50
CA ASP A 31 18.61 8.84 -13.96
C ASP A 31 17.64 7.90 -13.23
N ILE A 32 16.71 8.50 -12.47
CA ILE A 32 15.70 7.80 -11.68
C ILE A 32 14.35 8.50 -11.84
N VAL A 33 13.30 7.72 -12.11
CA VAL A 33 11.91 8.23 -12.17
C VAL A 33 11.08 7.59 -11.07
N PHE A 34 10.47 8.42 -10.21
CA PHE A 34 9.48 8.00 -9.24
C PHE A 34 8.09 8.00 -9.89
N VAL A 35 7.51 6.83 -10.09
CA VAL A 35 6.14 6.67 -10.60
C VAL A 35 5.17 6.77 -9.43
N THR A 36 4.52 7.94 -9.30
CA THR A 36 3.62 8.27 -8.18
C THR A 36 2.16 8.39 -8.64
N THR A 37 1.80 7.73 -9.73
CA THR A 37 0.47 7.74 -10.31
C THR A 37 -0.51 6.89 -9.50
N GLN A 38 -1.80 7.04 -9.77
CA GLN A 38 -2.81 6.11 -9.27
C GLN A 38 -2.55 4.70 -9.81
N SER A 39 -2.91 3.67 -9.05
CA SER A 39 -2.57 2.27 -9.35
C SER A 39 -2.95 1.85 -10.78
N PHE A 40 -4.13 2.22 -11.26
CA PHE A 40 -4.60 1.88 -12.62
C PHE A 40 -3.83 2.58 -13.76
N ARG A 41 -2.96 3.56 -13.46
CA ARG A 41 -2.12 4.27 -14.43
C ARG A 41 -0.64 3.86 -14.40
N VAL A 42 -0.27 2.97 -13.49
CA VAL A 42 1.15 2.59 -13.29
C VAL A 42 1.75 1.99 -14.55
N GLN A 43 1.06 1.05 -15.20
CA GLN A 43 1.56 0.41 -16.42
C GLN A 43 1.79 1.41 -17.55
N ASP A 44 0.83 2.31 -17.79
CA ASP A 44 0.94 3.33 -18.83
C ASP A 44 2.10 4.26 -18.55
N ALA A 45 2.24 4.70 -17.28
CA ALA A 45 3.33 5.57 -16.87
C ALA A 45 4.70 4.91 -17.03
N VAL A 46 4.84 3.64 -16.64
CA VAL A 46 6.09 2.87 -16.82
C VAL A 46 6.42 2.71 -18.30
N ASN A 47 5.42 2.35 -19.13
CA ASN A 47 5.60 2.22 -20.57
C ASN A 47 6.10 3.53 -21.20
N GLU A 48 5.51 4.65 -20.82
CA GLU A 48 5.90 5.98 -21.30
C GLU A 48 7.33 6.35 -20.90
N VAL A 49 7.68 6.13 -19.64
CA VAL A 49 9.02 6.39 -19.11
C VAL A 49 10.07 5.58 -19.87
N ILE A 50 9.86 4.28 -20.04
CA ILE A 50 10.81 3.39 -20.72
C ILE A 50 10.93 3.74 -22.22
N SER A 51 9.81 4.09 -22.87
CA SER A 51 9.83 4.52 -24.27
C SER A 51 10.62 5.80 -24.47
N SER A 52 10.66 6.69 -23.48
CA SER A 52 11.42 7.94 -23.52
C SER A 52 12.90 7.75 -23.14
N ASN A 53 13.19 6.82 -22.21
CA ASN A 53 14.54 6.53 -21.73
C ASN A 53 14.65 5.04 -21.35
N PRO A 54 15.17 4.18 -22.23
CA PRO A 54 15.30 2.74 -21.97
C PRO A 54 16.27 2.37 -20.84
N ASN A 55 17.16 3.27 -20.46
CA ASN A 55 18.18 3.03 -19.42
C ASN A 55 17.81 3.60 -18.05
N VAL A 56 16.64 4.20 -17.92
CA VAL A 56 16.17 4.80 -16.69
C VAL A 56 15.94 3.76 -15.61
N LYS A 57 16.17 4.15 -14.36
CA LYS A 57 15.78 3.35 -13.19
C LYS A 57 14.44 3.84 -12.67
N ILE A 58 13.56 2.93 -12.25
CA ILE A 58 12.19 3.29 -11.84
C ILE A 58 11.97 2.95 -10.36
N ILE A 59 11.32 3.85 -9.64
CA ILE A 59 10.82 3.61 -8.28
C ILE A 59 9.30 3.73 -8.31
N LEU A 60 8.62 2.64 -7.99
CA LEU A 60 7.17 2.61 -7.84
C LEU A 60 6.81 2.99 -6.39
N THR A 61 5.91 3.94 -6.25
CA THR A 61 5.34 4.33 -4.95
C THR A 61 3.86 4.01 -4.84
N SER A 62 3.24 3.64 -5.97
CA SER A 62 1.82 3.29 -6.03
C SER A 62 1.59 1.95 -5.34
N LYS A 63 0.51 1.88 -4.56
CA LYS A 63 0.15 0.71 -3.75
C LYS A 63 -1.09 0.05 -4.37
N GLY A 64 -1.05 -1.26 -4.58
CA GLY A 64 -2.19 -1.99 -5.14
C GLY A 64 -1.79 -3.17 -5.99
N PHE A 65 -2.79 -3.96 -6.36
CA PHE A 65 -2.66 -4.98 -7.39
C PHE A 65 -2.96 -4.39 -8.76
N ALA A 66 -2.44 -5.01 -9.80
CA ALA A 66 -2.65 -4.60 -11.18
C ALA A 66 -4.03 -4.98 -11.72
N ASN A 67 -4.64 -6.01 -11.14
CA ASN A 67 -5.97 -6.51 -11.50
C ASN A 67 -6.66 -7.24 -10.34
N ASP A 68 -7.93 -7.61 -10.53
CA ASP A 68 -8.74 -8.30 -9.53
C ASP A 68 -8.27 -9.75 -9.24
N LYS A 69 -7.33 -10.30 -10.03
CA LYS A 69 -6.71 -11.62 -9.79
C LYS A 69 -5.46 -11.57 -8.91
N GLY A 70 -5.12 -10.40 -8.39
CA GLY A 70 -4.01 -10.24 -7.45
C GLY A 70 -2.63 -10.22 -8.10
N GLU A 71 -2.52 -9.97 -9.41
CA GLU A 71 -1.24 -9.81 -10.08
C GLU A 71 -0.54 -8.53 -9.60
N LEU A 72 0.75 -8.62 -9.31
CA LEU A 72 1.53 -7.48 -8.83
C LEU A 72 2.08 -6.65 -10.00
N PHE A 73 2.17 -5.34 -9.83
CA PHE A 73 2.84 -4.47 -10.81
C PHE A 73 4.29 -4.88 -11.04
N SER A 74 4.99 -5.31 -9.97
CA SER A 74 6.36 -5.84 -10.05
C SER A 74 6.47 -7.03 -10.98
N GLU A 75 5.53 -7.99 -10.92
CA GLU A 75 5.52 -9.17 -11.79
C GLU A 75 5.30 -8.79 -13.26
N ILE A 76 4.35 -7.88 -13.54
CA ILE A 76 4.08 -7.41 -14.91
C ILE A 76 5.30 -6.70 -15.48
N ILE A 77 5.93 -5.82 -14.68
CA ILE A 77 7.10 -5.05 -15.10
C ILE A 77 8.27 -5.97 -15.36
N SER A 78 8.57 -6.91 -14.47
CA SER A 78 9.67 -7.88 -14.64
C SER A 78 9.48 -8.76 -15.87
N LYS A 79 8.26 -9.19 -16.14
CA LYS A 79 7.94 -10.00 -17.35
C LYS A 79 8.12 -9.20 -18.64
N LYS A 80 7.66 -7.94 -18.63
CA LYS A 80 7.67 -7.08 -19.84
C LYS A 80 9.03 -6.45 -20.10
N TYR A 81 9.76 -6.13 -19.04
CA TYR A 81 11.04 -5.41 -19.09
C TYR A 81 12.08 -6.11 -18.21
N PRO A 82 12.59 -7.30 -18.62
CA PRO A 82 13.45 -8.15 -17.78
C PRO A 82 14.80 -7.51 -17.40
N ASN A 83 15.24 -6.51 -18.15
CA ASN A 83 16.52 -5.79 -17.90
C ASN A 83 16.31 -4.47 -17.14
N LEU A 84 15.06 -4.10 -16.79
CA LEU A 84 14.78 -2.88 -16.10
C LEU A 84 15.21 -2.97 -14.62
N THR A 85 16.04 -2.04 -14.19
CA THR A 85 16.30 -1.83 -12.75
C THR A 85 15.16 -1.01 -12.14
N TYR A 86 14.43 -1.61 -11.19
CA TYR A 86 13.37 -0.90 -10.50
C TYR A 86 13.32 -1.24 -9.01
N GLY A 87 12.58 -0.44 -8.26
CA GLY A 87 12.33 -0.66 -6.84
C GLY A 87 10.93 -0.25 -6.43
N ILE A 88 10.51 -0.77 -5.28
CA ILE A 88 9.24 -0.44 -4.61
C ILE A 88 9.55 0.37 -3.36
N LEU A 89 9.00 1.57 -3.26
CA LEU A 89 9.07 2.40 -2.06
C LEU A 89 7.75 2.31 -1.31
N THR A 90 7.78 1.79 -0.08
CA THR A 90 6.59 1.62 0.75
C THR A 90 6.94 1.69 2.24
N GLY A 91 5.97 2.12 3.05
CA GLY A 91 6.12 2.28 4.50
C GLY A 91 5.22 3.37 5.05
N PRO A 92 5.30 3.67 6.36
CA PRO A 92 4.49 4.66 7.04
C PRO A 92 4.92 6.10 6.66
N THR A 93 4.35 6.62 5.58
CA THR A 93 4.75 7.89 4.98
C THR A 93 3.53 8.70 4.55
N PHE A 94 2.84 9.34 5.49
CA PHE A 94 1.81 10.32 5.11
C PHE A 94 2.46 11.51 4.41
N ALA A 95 1.98 11.81 3.20
CA ALA A 95 2.55 12.87 2.37
C ALA A 95 2.55 14.24 3.08
N SER A 96 1.53 14.52 3.91
CA SER A 96 1.44 15.75 4.70
C SER A 96 2.53 15.89 5.77
N GLU A 97 3.01 14.78 6.30
CA GLU A 97 4.08 14.76 7.32
C GLU A 97 5.45 14.84 6.66
N VAL A 98 5.69 14.03 5.64
CA VAL A 98 6.94 14.10 4.86
C VAL A 98 7.15 15.48 4.26
N ALA A 99 6.09 16.09 3.70
CA ALA A 99 6.16 17.42 3.12
C ALA A 99 6.45 18.54 4.15
N LYS A 100 6.17 18.29 5.43
CA LYS A 100 6.53 19.17 6.57
C LYS A 100 7.88 18.82 7.18
N ASN A 101 8.69 18.00 6.54
CA ASN A 101 9.96 17.49 7.03
C ASN A 101 9.87 16.79 8.40
N LEU A 102 8.75 16.14 8.72
CA LEU A 102 8.64 15.33 9.92
C LEU A 102 9.35 13.98 9.74
N PRO A 103 10.00 13.45 10.81
CA PRO A 103 10.72 12.19 10.73
C PRO A 103 9.84 11.06 10.23
N SER A 104 10.29 10.36 9.20
CA SER A 104 9.58 9.27 8.55
C SER A 104 10.55 8.16 8.16
N ALA A 105 10.06 6.94 8.05
CA ALA A 105 10.84 5.80 7.62
C ALA A 105 10.06 4.93 6.64
N ALA A 106 10.75 4.37 5.64
CA ALA A 106 10.18 3.46 4.68
C ALA A 106 11.23 2.44 4.22
N ILE A 107 10.81 1.47 3.43
CA ILE A 107 11.75 0.59 2.72
C ILE A 107 11.81 0.96 1.25
N ILE A 108 12.97 0.69 0.66
CA ILE A 108 13.17 0.62 -0.79
C ILE A 108 13.56 -0.82 -1.14
N ALA A 109 12.61 -1.56 -1.72
CA ALA A 109 12.79 -2.96 -2.08
C ALA A 109 13.14 -3.08 -3.56
N SER A 110 14.20 -3.82 -3.89
CA SER A 110 14.65 -4.07 -5.27
C SER A 110 15.42 -5.39 -5.35
N ASP A 111 15.31 -6.08 -6.48
CA ASP A 111 16.15 -7.25 -6.79
C ASP A 111 17.63 -6.85 -6.97
N SER A 112 17.90 -5.56 -7.23
CA SER A 112 19.25 -5.00 -7.25
C SER A 112 19.61 -4.40 -5.89
N GLU A 113 20.43 -5.12 -5.10
CA GLU A 113 20.93 -4.64 -3.82
C GLU A 113 21.70 -3.31 -3.95
N ILE A 114 22.50 -3.18 -5.02
CA ILE A 114 23.25 -1.96 -5.32
C ILE A 114 22.27 -0.79 -5.53
N PHE A 115 21.20 -0.99 -6.26
CA PHE A 115 20.21 0.05 -6.53
C PHE A 115 19.49 0.47 -5.25
N SER A 116 18.99 -0.48 -4.45
CA SER A 116 18.29 -0.17 -3.19
C SER A 116 19.19 0.58 -2.20
N LYS A 117 20.49 0.19 -2.07
CA LYS A 117 21.47 0.90 -1.24
C LYS A 117 21.75 2.31 -1.76
N ASN A 118 21.94 2.48 -3.08
CA ASN A 118 22.20 3.79 -3.67
C ASN A 118 21.00 4.73 -3.45
N VAL A 119 19.78 4.27 -3.67
CA VAL A 119 18.57 5.06 -3.40
C VAL A 119 18.49 5.42 -1.91
N SER A 120 18.73 4.48 -1.00
CA SER A 120 18.75 4.75 0.43
C SER A 120 19.75 5.87 0.79
N THR A 121 20.95 5.84 0.20
CA THR A 121 21.97 6.86 0.40
C THR A 121 21.54 8.25 -0.05
N LEU A 122 20.78 8.37 -1.15
CA LEU A 122 20.24 9.67 -1.60
C LEU A 122 19.35 10.35 -0.55
N PHE A 123 18.74 9.57 0.35
CA PHE A 123 17.85 10.07 1.40
C PHE A 123 18.54 10.22 2.78
N SER A 124 19.85 9.99 2.88
CA SER A 124 20.57 9.94 4.19
C SER A 124 20.47 11.23 5.00
N PHE A 125 20.31 12.38 4.33
CA PHE A 125 20.21 13.71 4.97
C PHE A 125 18.79 14.29 4.89
N SER A 126 17.79 13.47 4.63
CA SER A 126 16.38 13.89 4.58
C SER A 126 15.62 13.46 5.83
N CYS A 127 14.41 14.00 6.00
CA CYS A 127 13.47 13.56 7.04
C CYS A 127 12.93 12.13 6.80
N LEU A 128 13.05 11.61 5.57
CA LEU A 128 12.61 10.27 5.19
C LEU A 128 13.81 9.31 5.14
N ARG A 129 13.92 8.44 6.15
CA ARG A 129 14.93 7.40 6.17
C ARG A 129 14.48 6.18 5.38
N LEU A 130 15.25 5.77 4.38
CA LEU A 130 14.98 4.58 3.58
C LEU A 130 15.86 3.40 4.02
N TYR A 131 15.25 2.24 4.22
CA TYR A 131 15.95 0.98 4.51
C TYR A 131 15.92 0.09 3.26
N PRO A 132 17.08 -0.34 2.74
CA PRO A 132 17.15 -1.30 1.65
C PRO A 132 16.47 -2.62 2.01
N SER A 133 15.80 -3.23 1.04
CA SER A 133 15.22 -4.56 1.13
C SER A 133 15.39 -5.28 -0.20
N ASP A 134 15.47 -6.59 -0.17
CA ASP A 134 15.49 -7.48 -1.33
C ASP A 134 14.13 -8.17 -1.57
N ASP A 135 13.11 -7.90 -0.74
CA ASP A 135 11.78 -8.48 -0.86
C ASP A 135 10.82 -7.55 -1.60
N VAL A 136 10.91 -7.54 -2.93
CA VAL A 136 10.04 -6.78 -3.82
C VAL A 136 8.58 -7.25 -3.72
N ILE A 137 8.37 -8.57 -3.59
CA ILE A 137 7.04 -9.17 -3.49
C ILE A 137 6.38 -8.77 -2.18
N GLY A 138 7.05 -8.99 -1.04
CA GLY A 138 6.51 -8.63 0.27
C GLY A 138 6.22 -7.13 0.40
N ALA A 139 7.09 -6.27 -0.16
CA ALA A 139 6.87 -4.83 -0.21
C ALA A 139 5.60 -4.46 -1.00
N SER A 140 5.43 -5.05 -2.19
CA SER A 140 4.28 -4.82 -3.07
C SER A 140 2.97 -5.26 -2.43
N VAL A 141 2.93 -6.49 -1.89
CA VAL A 141 1.77 -7.09 -1.24
C VAL A 141 1.37 -6.31 0.01
N SER A 142 2.35 -5.93 0.85
CA SER A 142 2.09 -5.15 2.06
C SER A 142 1.43 -3.82 1.75
N GLY A 143 1.96 -3.08 0.78
CA GLY A 143 1.39 -1.81 0.35
C GLY A 143 -0.04 -1.93 -0.18
N ALA A 144 -0.35 -3.01 -0.91
CA ALA A 144 -1.68 -3.25 -1.47
C ALA A 144 -2.70 -3.63 -0.38
N ILE A 145 -2.38 -4.60 0.46
CA ILE A 145 -3.35 -5.25 1.38
C ILE A 145 -3.66 -4.42 2.62
N LYS A 146 -2.71 -3.64 3.17
CA LYS A 146 -2.95 -2.83 4.37
C LYS A 146 -4.21 -1.96 4.30
N ASN A 147 -4.54 -1.47 3.12
CA ASN A 147 -5.70 -0.62 2.89
C ASN A 147 -7.04 -1.34 3.14
N ILE A 148 -7.07 -2.67 3.02
CA ILE A 148 -8.23 -3.51 3.34
C ILE A 148 -8.49 -3.44 4.84
N PHE A 149 -7.44 -3.64 5.65
CA PHE A 149 -7.57 -3.62 7.11
C PHE A 149 -7.91 -2.22 7.62
N ALA A 150 -7.45 -1.17 6.93
CA ALA A 150 -7.87 0.19 7.24
C ALA A 150 -9.39 0.41 7.02
N ILE A 151 -9.97 -0.19 5.98
CA ILE A 151 -11.44 -0.21 5.82
C ILE A 151 -12.09 -0.96 7.00
N GLY A 152 -11.56 -2.13 7.37
CA GLY A 152 -12.07 -2.93 8.48
C GLY A 152 -12.03 -2.19 9.81
N THR A 153 -10.93 -1.50 10.12
CA THR A 153 -10.83 -0.68 11.36
C THR A 153 -11.76 0.53 11.32
N GLY A 154 -11.96 1.13 10.14
CA GLY A 154 -12.97 2.17 9.96
C GLY A 154 -14.40 1.68 10.20
N ILE A 155 -14.75 0.49 9.71
CA ILE A 155 -16.05 -0.17 9.99
C ILE A 155 -16.20 -0.40 11.50
N SER A 156 -15.16 -0.94 12.16
CA SER A 156 -15.14 -1.18 13.60
C SER A 156 -15.39 0.10 14.40
N ASP A 157 -14.73 1.21 14.04
CA ASP A 157 -14.91 2.51 14.68
C ASP A 157 -16.32 3.06 14.43
N GLY A 158 -16.84 2.94 13.22
CA GLY A 158 -18.18 3.42 12.86
C GLY A 158 -19.29 2.70 13.60
N LEU A 159 -19.10 1.41 13.89
CA LEU A 159 -20.00 0.54 14.65
C LEU A 159 -19.73 0.58 16.17
N LYS A 160 -18.72 1.34 16.62
CA LYS A 160 -18.34 1.49 18.03
C LYS A 160 -18.00 0.15 18.70
N LEU A 161 -17.29 -0.75 17.99
CA LEU A 161 -16.90 -2.06 18.53
C LEU A 161 -15.75 -1.97 19.56
N GLY A 162 -15.13 -0.81 19.71
CA GLY A 162 -14.10 -0.53 20.70
C GLY A 162 -12.67 -0.82 20.22
N GLU A 163 -11.69 -0.35 21.01
CA GLU A 163 -10.27 -0.42 20.68
C GLU A 163 -9.72 -1.86 20.70
N ASN A 164 -10.30 -2.76 21.49
CA ASN A 164 -9.91 -4.16 21.50
C ASN A 164 -10.20 -4.84 20.15
N ALA A 165 -11.37 -4.59 19.58
CA ALA A 165 -11.74 -5.11 18.25
C ALA A 165 -10.82 -4.56 17.16
N LYS A 166 -10.52 -3.25 17.21
CA LYS A 166 -9.59 -2.59 16.28
C LYS A 166 -8.18 -3.19 16.37
N SER A 167 -7.67 -3.37 17.59
CA SER A 167 -6.36 -4.01 17.82
C SER A 167 -6.32 -5.44 17.30
N ALA A 168 -7.40 -6.21 17.51
CA ALA A 168 -7.53 -7.58 17.00
C ALA A 168 -7.54 -7.61 15.47
N ILE A 169 -8.25 -6.69 14.79
CA ILE A 169 -8.26 -6.58 13.33
C ILE A 169 -6.84 -6.33 12.80
N ILE A 170 -6.08 -5.42 13.42
CA ILE A 170 -4.70 -5.10 13.00
C ILE A 170 -3.81 -6.33 13.21
N THR A 171 -3.82 -6.93 14.39
CA THR A 171 -2.93 -8.05 14.74
C THR A 171 -3.22 -9.29 13.88
N ARG A 172 -4.49 -9.65 13.71
CA ARG A 172 -4.87 -10.78 12.85
C ARG A 172 -4.65 -10.45 11.38
N GLY A 173 -4.86 -9.19 10.98
CA GLY A 173 -4.55 -8.70 9.64
C GLY A 173 -3.10 -8.87 9.25
N ILE A 174 -2.16 -8.66 10.17
CA ILE A 174 -0.73 -8.93 9.94
C ILE A 174 -0.48 -10.43 9.70
N ALA A 175 -1.14 -11.31 10.44
CA ALA A 175 -1.02 -12.75 10.23
C ALA A 175 -1.55 -13.16 8.85
N GLU A 176 -2.69 -12.63 8.42
CA GLU A 176 -3.24 -12.87 7.07
C GLU A 176 -2.32 -12.30 5.97
N LEU A 177 -1.81 -11.08 6.15
CA LEU A 177 -0.84 -10.46 5.26
C LEU A 177 0.40 -11.35 5.10
N SER A 178 0.96 -11.85 6.21
CA SER A 178 2.17 -12.70 6.17
C SER A 178 1.96 -14.00 5.40
N GLN A 179 0.76 -14.61 5.50
CA GLN A 179 0.41 -15.81 4.73
C GLN A 179 0.35 -15.52 3.23
N ILE A 180 -0.26 -14.39 2.83
CA ILE A 180 -0.37 -14.01 1.42
C ILE A 180 1.02 -13.69 0.85
N ILE A 181 1.85 -12.94 1.59
CA ILE A 181 3.23 -12.64 1.19
C ILE A 181 4.00 -13.95 0.94
N LEU A 182 3.99 -14.85 1.92
CA LEU A 182 4.70 -16.13 1.81
C LEU A 182 4.20 -16.96 0.62
N LYS A 183 2.89 -16.99 0.40
CA LYS A 183 2.28 -17.75 -0.70
C LYS A 183 2.64 -17.22 -2.08
N LEU A 184 2.84 -15.91 -2.20
CA LEU A 184 3.28 -15.27 -3.44
C LEU A 184 4.82 -15.28 -3.62
N GLY A 185 5.56 -15.89 -2.69
CA GLY A 185 7.01 -16.04 -2.79
C GLY A 185 7.83 -14.92 -2.13
N GLY A 186 7.18 -14.02 -1.37
CA GLY A 186 7.88 -13.03 -0.55
C GLY A 186 8.28 -13.58 0.83
N LYS A 187 8.92 -12.73 1.62
CA LYS A 187 9.41 -13.05 2.97
C LYS A 187 8.36 -12.68 4.02
N LYS A 188 7.95 -13.63 4.86
CA LYS A 188 6.94 -13.36 5.92
C LYS A 188 7.37 -12.24 6.87
N GLU A 189 8.68 -12.07 7.07
CA GLU A 189 9.27 -11.04 7.94
C GLU A 189 8.93 -9.62 7.48
N THR A 190 8.72 -9.41 6.18
CA THR A 190 8.31 -8.12 5.63
C THR A 190 6.97 -7.63 6.17
N ALA A 191 6.07 -8.56 6.54
CA ALA A 191 4.82 -8.23 7.20
C ALA A 191 5.02 -7.55 8.57
N PHE A 192 6.10 -7.85 9.26
CA PHE A 192 6.42 -7.33 10.59
C PHE A 192 7.35 -6.11 10.57
N GLY A 193 7.74 -5.65 9.38
CA GLY A 193 8.58 -4.47 9.15
C GLY A 193 7.79 -3.20 8.83
N LEU A 194 8.52 -2.19 8.35
CA LEU A 194 7.96 -0.87 7.98
C LEU A 194 6.89 -0.97 6.88
N ALA A 195 7.08 -1.86 5.88
CA ALA A 195 6.12 -2.04 4.79
C ALA A 195 4.82 -2.68 5.25
N GLY A 196 4.88 -3.59 6.22
CA GLY A 196 3.73 -4.31 6.76
C GLY A 196 3.14 -3.61 7.97
N ILE A 197 3.50 -4.05 9.19
CA ILE A 197 2.91 -3.57 10.44
C ILE A 197 3.07 -2.05 10.63
N GLY A 198 4.21 -1.48 10.24
CA GLY A 198 4.44 -0.04 10.39
C GLY A 198 3.42 0.79 9.58
N ASP A 199 3.26 0.48 8.29
CA ASP A 199 2.32 1.19 7.42
C ASP A 199 0.86 0.82 7.73
N MET A 200 0.61 -0.40 8.22
CA MET A 200 -0.71 -0.82 8.66
C MET A 200 -1.17 -0.06 9.91
N ILE A 201 -0.34 0.05 10.95
CA ILE A 201 -0.68 0.81 12.17
C ILE A 201 -1.00 2.26 11.80
N LEU A 202 -0.14 2.93 11.01
CA LEU A 202 -0.38 4.30 10.59
C LEU A 202 -1.71 4.45 9.84
N THR A 203 -1.99 3.53 8.91
CA THR A 203 -3.18 3.61 8.03
C THR A 203 -4.46 3.24 8.76
N CYS A 204 -4.41 2.31 9.72
CA CYS A 204 -5.56 1.81 10.48
C CYS A 204 -5.89 2.66 11.72
N SER A 205 -4.98 3.52 12.18
CA SER A 205 -5.18 4.31 13.39
C SER A 205 -5.46 5.79 13.11
N SER A 206 -5.36 6.22 11.85
CA SER A 206 -5.52 7.63 11.51
C SER A 206 -6.78 7.89 10.70
N PRO A 207 -7.67 8.79 11.16
CA PRO A 207 -8.84 9.22 10.41
C PRO A 207 -8.49 10.00 9.12
N THR A 208 -7.22 10.40 8.95
CA THR A 208 -6.73 10.98 7.67
C THR A 208 -6.58 9.93 6.58
N SER A 209 -6.55 8.65 6.92
CA SER A 209 -6.58 7.55 5.96
C SER A 209 -7.92 7.52 5.21
N ARG A 210 -7.88 7.68 3.89
CA ARG A 210 -9.06 7.60 3.01
C ARG A 210 -9.80 6.26 3.15
N ASN A 211 -9.05 5.17 3.29
CA ASN A 211 -9.61 3.83 3.44
C ASN A 211 -10.32 3.66 4.78
N MET A 212 -9.71 4.11 5.88
CA MET A 212 -10.34 4.08 7.20
C MET A 212 -11.59 4.96 7.24
N LYS A 213 -11.51 6.18 6.68
CA LYS A 213 -12.66 7.07 6.59
C LYS A 213 -13.81 6.44 5.79
N TYR A 214 -13.50 5.78 4.68
CA TYR A 214 -14.51 5.06 3.90
C TYR A 214 -15.24 4.00 4.75
N GLY A 215 -14.49 3.16 5.48
CA GLY A 215 -15.08 2.15 6.35
C GLY A 215 -15.97 2.74 7.44
N LEU A 216 -15.52 3.83 8.07
CA LEU A 216 -16.29 4.55 9.09
C LEU A 216 -17.59 5.14 8.52
N ASP A 217 -17.52 5.82 7.38
CA ASP A 217 -18.68 6.42 6.73
C ASP A 217 -19.68 5.34 6.25
N LEU A 218 -19.17 4.22 5.73
CA LEU A 218 -19.99 3.07 5.33
C LEU A 218 -20.78 2.50 6.51
N ALA A 219 -20.11 2.28 7.64
CA ALA A 219 -20.75 1.73 8.84
C ALA A 219 -21.79 2.67 9.46
N GLN A 220 -21.65 3.98 9.24
CA GLN A 220 -22.58 5.02 9.70
C GLN A 220 -23.70 5.32 8.69
N ASN A 221 -23.83 4.54 7.61
CA ASN A 221 -24.79 4.78 6.52
C ASN A 221 -24.70 6.21 5.92
N LYS A 222 -23.53 6.84 5.96
CA LYS A 222 -23.31 8.14 5.33
C LYS A 222 -23.21 7.98 3.83
N ASN A 223 -23.72 8.97 3.10
CA ASN A 223 -23.71 8.95 1.64
C ASN A 223 -22.27 9.16 1.11
N ASN A 224 -21.66 8.10 0.60
CA ASN A 224 -20.28 8.04 0.15
C ASN A 224 -20.07 8.47 -1.32
N LYS A 225 -21.05 9.15 -1.97
CA LYS A 225 -21.00 9.52 -3.40
C LYS A 225 -19.78 10.36 -3.80
N ASN A 226 -19.11 11.02 -2.85
CA ASN A 226 -17.99 11.93 -3.10
C ASN A 226 -16.65 11.42 -2.53
N ILE A 227 -16.51 10.14 -2.18
CA ILE A 227 -15.24 9.63 -1.69
C ILE A 227 -14.29 9.46 -2.88
N PRO A 228 -13.08 10.06 -2.82
CA PRO A 228 -12.04 9.81 -3.81
C PRO A 228 -11.69 8.33 -3.84
N LEU A 229 -11.07 7.87 -4.92
CA LEU A 229 -10.59 6.50 -5.14
C LEU A 229 -10.15 5.80 -3.83
N VAL A 230 -10.87 4.74 -3.46
CA VAL A 230 -10.58 3.90 -2.27
C VAL A 230 -9.83 2.66 -2.76
N GLU A 231 -8.51 2.71 -2.70
CA GLU A 231 -7.64 1.63 -3.20
C GLU A 231 -7.90 0.28 -2.50
N GLY A 232 -8.31 0.33 -1.22
CA GLY A 232 -8.63 -0.88 -0.44
C GLY A 232 -9.77 -1.70 -1.02
N LEU A 233 -10.74 -1.11 -1.76
CA LEU A 233 -11.83 -1.85 -2.39
C LEU A 233 -11.34 -2.71 -3.56
N TYR A 234 -10.41 -2.19 -4.36
CA TYR A 234 -9.79 -2.96 -5.45
C TYR A 234 -8.91 -4.06 -4.86
N ALA A 235 -8.08 -3.72 -3.88
CA ALA A 235 -7.23 -4.69 -3.20
C ALA A 235 -8.02 -5.81 -2.51
N LEU A 236 -9.23 -5.51 -2.00
CA LEU A 236 -10.09 -6.49 -1.34
C LEU A 236 -10.55 -7.59 -2.28
N LYS A 237 -10.92 -7.26 -3.53
CA LYS A 237 -11.28 -8.28 -4.53
C LYS A 237 -10.10 -9.17 -4.86
N SER A 238 -8.93 -8.57 -5.08
CA SER A 238 -7.70 -9.31 -5.36
C SER A 238 -7.29 -10.21 -4.21
N ALA A 239 -7.32 -9.70 -2.97
CA ALA A 239 -6.98 -10.48 -1.78
C ALA A 239 -7.96 -11.63 -1.54
N LYS A 240 -9.27 -11.41 -1.78
CA LYS A 240 -10.29 -12.46 -1.72
C LYS A 240 -10.03 -13.54 -2.77
N TYR A 241 -9.75 -13.14 -4.01
CA TYR A 241 -9.41 -14.09 -5.07
C TYR A 241 -8.18 -14.94 -4.71
N LEU A 242 -7.09 -14.32 -4.23
CA LEU A 242 -5.89 -15.02 -3.80
C LEU A 242 -6.15 -15.96 -2.61
N SER A 243 -6.96 -15.50 -1.65
CA SER A 243 -7.37 -16.32 -0.51
C SER A 243 -8.09 -17.60 -0.94
N ASP A 244 -9.05 -17.48 -1.85
CA ASP A 244 -9.81 -18.61 -2.37
C ASP A 244 -8.96 -19.55 -3.23
N LEU A 245 -8.16 -18.98 -4.14
CA LEU A 245 -7.28 -19.72 -5.04
C LEU A 245 -6.29 -20.60 -4.27
N TYR A 246 -5.69 -20.03 -3.23
CA TYR A 246 -4.66 -20.70 -2.44
C TYR A 246 -5.20 -21.36 -1.16
N LYS A 247 -6.51 -21.28 -0.91
CA LYS A 247 -7.18 -21.80 0.29
C LYS A 247 -6.54 -21.30 1.59
N LEU A 248 -6.26 -19.99 1.63
CA LEU A 248 -5.65 -19.35 2.80
C LEU A 248 -6.70 -19.09 3.88
N ASP A 249 -6.27 -19.17 5.14
CA ASP A 249 -7.11 -18.79 6.27
C ASP A 249 -7.06 -17.28 6.51
N THR A 250 -7.97 -16.54 5.88
CA THR A 250 -8.05 -15.07 5.92
C THR A 250 -9.41 -14.58 6.43
N PRO A 251 -9.76 -14.88 7.69
CA PRO A 251 -11.08 -14.57 8.23
C PRO A 251 -11.40 -13.08 8.26
N ILE A 252 -10.43 -12.19 8.48
CA ILE A 252 -10.67 -10.73 8.51
C ILE A 252 -10.93 -10.21 7.11
N ILE A 253 -10.11 -10.58 6.11
CA ILE A 253 -10.35 -10.22 4.70
C ILE A 253 -11.73 -10.71 4.25
N ASN A 254 -12.07 -11.98 4.54
CA ASN A 254 -13.37 -12.56 4.19
C ASN A 254 -14.53 -11.81 4.88
N SER A 255 -14.37 -11.42 6.14
CA SER A 255 -15.39 -10.66 6.89
C SER A 255 -15.62 -9.28 6.29
N ILE A 256 -14.56 -8.57 5.92
CA ILE A 256 -14.67 -7.25 5.29
C ILE A 256 -15.33 -7.39 3.90
N PHE A 257 -14.96 -8.42 3.14
CA PHE A 257 -15.57 -8.71 1.84
C PHE A 257 -17.07 -9.01 1.98
N ASP A 258 -17.45 -9.87 2.93
CA ASP A 258 -18.84 -10.24 3.20
C ASP A 258 -19.70 -9.02 3.61
N TYR A 259 -19.13 -8.13 4.43
CA TYR A 259 -19.84 -6.91 4.83
C TYR A 259 -20.09 -5.97 3.65
N ILE A 260 -19.10 -5.78 2.80
CA ILE A 260 -19.14 -4.79 1.70
C ILE A 260 -19.91 -5.30 0.48
N TYR A 261 -19.65 -6.53 0.06
CA TYR A 261 -20.16 -7.06 -1.21
C TYR A 261 -21.33 -8.02 -1.06
N ASN A 262 -21.43 -8.73 0.08
CA ASN A 262 -22.48 -9.71 0.33
C ASN A 262 -23.56 -9.17 1.29
N ASN A 263 -23.47 -7.92 1.73
CA ASN A 263 -24.39 -7.27 2.67
C ASN A 263 -24.68 -8.11 3.93
N LYS A 264 -23.68 -8.88 4.40
CA LYS A 264 -23.83 -9.72 5.59
C LYS A 264 -23.89 -8.85 6.83
N SER A 265 -24.86 -9.10 7.72
CA SER A 265 -24.99 -8.31 8.95
C SER A 265 -23.77 -8.45 9.84
N ILE A 266 -23.41 -7.37 10.53
CA ILE A 266 -22.23 -7.35 11.41
C ILE A 266 -22.34 -8.37 12.53
N ASP A 267 -23.53 -8.58 13.10
CA ASP A 267 -23.75 -9.55 14.17
C ASP A 267 -23.39 -10.97 13.71
N LYS A 268 -23.79 -11.34 12.47
CA LYS A 268 -23.41 -12.63 11.88
C LYS A 268 -21.90 -12.74 11.64
N ILE A 269 -21.26 -11.66 11.24
CA ILE A 269 -19.80 -11.62 11.02
C ILE A 269 -19.08 -11.83 12.35
N ILE A 270 -19.45 -11.07 13.39
CA ILE A 270 -18.86 -11.18 14.72
C ILE A 270 -19.08 -12.60 15.28
N LEU A 271 -20.31 -13.12 15.21
CA LEU A 271 -20.64 -14.46 15.68
C LEU A 271 -19.78 -15.53 14.96
N ASN A 272 -19.62 -15.40 13.65
CA ASN A 272 -18.78 -16.32 12.86
C ASN A 272 -17.31 -16.26 13.30
N LEU A 273 -16.78 -15.07 13.55
CA LEU A 273 -15.39 -14.89 14.01
C LEU A 273 -15.18 -15.49 15.41
N LEU A 274 -16.14 -15.27 16.32
CA LEU A 274 -16.07 -15.80 17.71
C LEU A 274 -16.27 -17.32 17.79
N ASN A 275 -17.06 -17.90 16.90
CA ASN A 275 -17.30 -19.36 16.83
C ASN A 275 -16.20 -20.12 16.09
N ARG A 276 -15.13 -19.47 15.65
CA ARG A 276 -14.00 -20.17 15.05
C ARG A 276 -13.31 -21.07 16.08
N PRO A 277 -12.81 -22.24 15.68
CA PRO A 277 -12.02 -23.07 16.56
C PRO A 277 -10.86 -22.28 17.19
N ILE A 278 -10.69 -22.42 18.50
CA ILE A 278 -9.56 -21.79 19.21
C ILE A 278 -8.29 -22.52 18.78
N GLY A 279 -7.43 -21.83 18.07
CA GLY A 279 -6.13 -22.35 17.66
C GLY A 279 -4.99 -21.85 18.55
N ILE A 280 -3.79 -22.35 18.29
CA ILE A 280 -2.56 -21.81 18.90
C ILE A 280 -2.15 -20.59 18.07
N GLU A 281 -1.77 -19.48 18.75
CA GLU A 281 -1.47 -18.21 18.08
C GLU A 281 -0.28 -18.34 17.12
N PHE A 282 0.78 -19.04 17.53
CA PHE A 282 1.93 -19.37 16.68
C PHE A 282 2.08 -20.90 16.64
N LYS A 283 1.88 -21.48 15.45
CA LYS A 283 2.30 -22.86 15.19
C LYS A 283 3.74 -22.83 14.70
N ASN A 284 4.59 -23.62 15.34
CA ASN A 284 5.97 -23.88 14.87
C ASN A 284 5.95 -24.60 13.53
#